data_88848dc37b4b8aeab90df62562685a1f
#
_entry.id   88848dc37b4b8aeab90df62562685a1f
#
_cell.length_a   1.000
_cell.length_b   1.000
_cell.length_c   1.000
_cell.angle_alpha   90.00
_cell.angle_beta   90.00
_cell.angle_gamma   90.00
#
_symmetry.space_group_name_H-M   'P 1'
#
loop_
_entity.id
_entity.type
_entity.pdbx_description
1 polymer ?
#
loop_
_entity_poly.entity_id
_entity_poly.type
_entity_poly.pdbx_seq_one_letter_code
_entity_poly.pdbx_strand_id
1 'polypeptide(L)'
;MSQAIAEQAATLWGIEPHALQLVARRENTVYRAETPEGPRALRLHRPGYRSLAELVSEMEWMEALTTAGMQVPRPSTSLGGQWIEMVGETPVSVLSWLSGARAGAGGRLDV
;
A
#
# COMPACT_ATOMS: atom_id res chain seq x y z
N MET A 1 -9.31 6.97 -14.57
CA MET A 1 -10.16 6.21 -13.65
C MET A 1 -9.43 5.87 -12.37
N SER A 2 -8.35 5.09 -12.45
CA SER A 2 -7.64 4.73 -11.23
C SER A 2 -7.02 5.93 -10.53
N GLN A 3 -6.63 6.97 -11.30
CA GLN A 3 -6.06 8.16 -10.69
C GLN A 3 -7.04 8.83 -9.72
N ALA A 4 -8.31 8.95 -10.12
CA ALA A 4 -9.30 9.57 -9.27
C ALA A 4 -9.55 8.75 -8.01
N ILE A 5 -9.56 7.42 -8.15
CA ILE A 5 -9.73 6.53 -7.00
C ILE A 5 -8.53 6.66 -6.07
N ALA A 6 -7.33 6.71 -6.65
CA ALA A 6 -6.12 6.83 -5.86
C ALA A 6 -6.09 8.14 -5.08
N GLU A 7 -6.50 9.23 -5.72
CA GLU A 7 -6.52 10.53 -5.05
C GLU A 7 -7.53 10.55 -3.91
N GLN A 8 -8.70 9.97 -4.14
CA GLN A 8 -9.70 9.88 -3.09
C GLN A 8 -9.20 9.01 -1.94
N ALA A 9 -8.57 7.88 -2.26
CA ALA A 9 -8.06 6.98 -1.24
C ALA A 9 -6.94 7.63 -0.43
N ALA A 10 -6.08 8.41 -1.09
CA ALA A 10 -4.95 9.04 -0.41
C ALA A 10 -5.42 9.87 0.77
N THR A 11 -6.55 10.57 0.62
CA THR A 11 -7.04 11.42 1.72
C THR A 11 -7.45 10.59 2.93
N LEU A 12 -7.81 9.33 2.75
CA LEU A 12 -8.17 8.47 3.86
C LEU A 12 -6.95 8.12 4.72
N TRP A 13 -5.76 8.26 4.16
CA TRP A 13 -4.51 8.05 4.91
C TRP A 13 -3.80 9.36 5.22
N GLY A 14 -4.44 10.50 4.94
CA GLY A 14 -3.81 11.79 5.18
C GLY A 14 -2.70 12.10 4.19
N ILE A 15 -2.70 11.48 3.05
CA ILE A 15 -1.68 11.68 2.02
C ILE A 15 -2.19 12.71 1.03
N GLU A 16 -1.33 13.66 0.66
CA GLU A 16 -1.67 14.66 -0.33
C GLU A 16 -1.90 14.01 -1.68
N PRO A 17 -3.06 14.22 -2.30
CA PRO A 17 -3.34 13.54 -3.57
C PRO A 17 -2.32 13.84 -4.66
N HIS A 18 -1.78 15.05 -4.69
CA HIS A 18 -0.83 15.42 -5.74
C HIS A 18 0.56 14.84 -5.49
N ALA A 19 0.79 14.21 -4.36
CA ALA A 19 2.05 13.55 -4.09
C ALA A 19 2.14 12.16 -4.71
N LEU A 20 1.05 11.69 -5.31
CA LEU A 20 1.00 10.34 -5.87
C LEU A 20 1.70 10.29 -7.22
N GLN A 21 2.47 9.23 -7.43
CA GLN A 21 3.14 8.99 -8.70
C GLN A 21 2.90 7.53 -9.06
N LEU A 22 2.34 7.31 -10.25
CA LEU A 22 2.07 5.95 -10.71
C LEU A 22 3.40 5.22 -10.93
N VAL A 23 3.51 4.04 -10.34
CA VAL A 23 4.74 3.25 -10.43
C VAL A 23 4.53 1.99 -11.23
N ALA A 24 3.42 1.30 -11.01
CA ALA A 24 3.19 0.02 -11.68
C ALA A 24 1.70 -0.21 -11.84
N ARG A 25 1.36 -0.94 -12.87
CA ARG A 25 -0.03 -1.29 -13.16
C ARG A 25 -0.04 -2.75 -13.59
N ARG A 26 -0.29 -3.62 -12.61
CA ARG A 26 -0.32 -5.06 -12.84
C ARG A 26 -1.62 -5.60 -12.27
N GLU A 27 -1.55 -6.65 -11.45
CA GLU A 27 -2.72 -7.10 -10.72
C GLU A 27 -3.23 -6.00 -9.81
N ASN A 28 -2.29 -5.28 -9.18
CA ASN A 28 -2.60 -4.09 -8.42
C ASN A 28 -2.04 -2.89 -9.15
N THR A 29 -2.68 -1.74 -8.96
CA THR A 29 -2.12 -0.49 -9.42
C THR A 29 -1.42 0.15 -8.24
N VAL A 30 -0.14 0.49 -8.40
CA VAL A 30 0.68 0.97 -7.29
C VAL A 30 1.12 2.39 -7.56
N TYR A 31 0.89 3.24 -6.57
CA TYR A 31 1.37 4.62 -6.59
C TYR A 31 2.39 4.82 -5.49
N ARG A 32 3.42 5.58 -5.76
CA ARG A 32 4.35 6.02 -4.73
C ARG A 32 3.92 7.39 -4.25
N ALA A 33 3.91 7.59 -2.94
CA ALA A 33 3.56 8.86 -2.34
C ALA A 33 4.66 9.28 -1.39
N GLU A 34 5.10 10.53 -1.50
CA GLU A 34 6.02 11.10 -0.54
C GLU A 34 5.23 11.65 0.63
N THR A 35 5.59 11.26 1.84
CA THR A 35 4.92 11.73 3.03
C THR A 35 5.96 12.22 4.03
N PRO A 36 5.53 12.98 5.05
CA PRO A 36 6.49 13.41 6.07
C PRO A 36 7.22 12.27 6.78
N GLU A 37 6.60 11.09 6.81
CA GLU A 37 7.23 9.92 7.44
C GLU A 37 8.05 9.10 6.45
N GLY A 38 8.19 9.57 5.21
CA GLY A 38 8.91 8.86 4.18
C GLY A 38 7.99 8.37 3.09
N PRO A 39 8.55 7.73 2.07
CA PRO A 39 7.72 7.28 0.95
C PRO A 39 6.80 6.14 1.35
N ARG A 40 5.65 6.09 0.71
CA ARG A 40 4.63 5.07 0.94
C ARG A 40 4.20 4.49 -0.41
N ALA A 41 3.72 3.26 -0.38
CA ALA A 41 3.10 2.63 -1.54
C ALA A 41 1.61 2.56 -1.31
N LEU A 42 0.84 3.22 -2.18
CA LEU A 42 -0.61 3.15 -2.15
C LEU A 42 -1.02 2.17 -3.23
N ARG A 43 -1.71 1.10 -2.84
CA ARG A 43 -2.05 0.00 -3.73
C ARG A 43 -3.55 -0.07 -3.93
N LEU A 44 -3.99 0.04 -5.18
CA LEU A 44 -5.37 -0.19 -5.54
C LEU A 44 -5.49 -1.65 -5.96
N HIS A 45 -6.24 -2.43 -5.21
CA HIS A 45 -6.42 -3.84 -5.49
C HIS A 45 -7.53 -4.02 -6.49
N ARG A 46 -7.43 -5.08 -7.31
CA ARG A 46 -8.46 -5.36 -8.30
C ARG A 46 -9.76 -5.72 -7.58
N PRO A 47 -10.87 -5.05 -7.92
CA PRO A 47 -12.15 -5.37 -7.29
C PRO A 47 -12.53 -6.83 -7.55
N GLY A 48 -12.98 -7.52 -6.49
CA GLY A 48 -13.46 -8.88 -6.61
C GLY A 48 -12.42 -9.95 -6.81
N TYR A 49 -11.14 -9.56 -6.90
CA TYR A 49 -10.07 -10.53 -7.12
C TYR A 49 -9.73 -11.29 -5.85
N ARG A 50 -9.70 -10.58 -4.73
CA ARG A 50 -9.44 -11.20 -3.42
C ARG A 50 -10.47 -10.65 -2.45
N SER A 51 -10.86 -11.48 -1.48
CA SER A 51 -11.82 -11.04 -0.48
C SER A 51 -11.16 -10.05 0.46
N LEU A 52 -12.00 -9.25 1.13
CA LEU A 52 -11.50 -8.32 2.14
C LEU A 52 -10.77 -9.07 3.24
N ALA A 53 -11.30 -10.23 3.64
CA ALA A 53 -10.66 -11.03 4.69
C ALA A 53 -9.25 -11.46 4.27
N GLU A 54 -9.08 -11.84 3.01
CA GLU A 54 -7.76 -12.23 2.51
C GLU A 54 -6.79 -11.06 2.56
N LEU A 55 -7.25 -9.87 2.17
CA LEU A 55 -6.39 -8.71 2.17
C LEU A 55 -6.00 -8.30 3.59
N VAL A 56 -6.95 -8.37 4.52
CA VAL A 56 -6.66 -8.05 5.91
C VAL A 56 -5.67 -9.06 6.50
N SER A 57 -5.83 -10.34 6.15
CA SER A 57 -4.89 -11.36 6.61
C SER A 57 -3.49 -11.09 6.11
N GLU A 58 -3.36 -10.62 4.87
CA GLU A 58 -2.05 -10.28 4.33
C GLU A 58 -1.43 -9.13 5.13
N MET A 59 -2.23 -8.14 5.49
CA MET A 59 -1.72 -7.03 6.28
C MET A 59 -1.29 -7.49 7.67
N GLU A 60 -2.09 -8.36 8.29
CA GLU A 60 -1.73 -8.91 9.59
C GLU A 60 -0.42 -9.69 9.53
N TRP A 61 -0.24 -10.45 8.46
CA TRP A 61 0.97 -11.23 8.26
C TRP A 61 2.19 -10.31 8.12
N MET A 62 2.07 -9.26 7.33
CA MET A 62 3.18 -8.33 7.16
C MET A 62 3.50 -7.59 8.46
N GLU A 63 2.48 -7.25 9.23
CA GLU A 63 2.71 -6.58 10.52
C GLU A 63 3.44 -7.52 11.47
N ALA A 64 3.07 -8.79 11.47
CA ALA A 64 3.72 -9.78 12.33
C ALA A 64 5.18 -9.96 11.92
N LEU A 65 5.47 -10.01 10.63
CA LEU A 65 6.83 -10.14 10.15
C LEU A 65 7.67 -8.92 10.54
N THR A 66 7.09 -7.72 10.45
CA THR A 66 7.80 -6.52 10.85
C THR A 66 8.11 -6.55 12.33
N THR A 67 7.16 -6.98 13.15
CA THR A 67 7.37 -7.07 14.59
C THR A 67 8.46 -8.08 14.90
N ALA A 68 8.60 -9.11 14.09
CA ALA A 68 9.65 -10.11 14.27
C ALA A 68 11.02 -9.64 13.77
N GLY A 69 11.11 -8.41 13.26
CA GLY A 69 12.37 -7.85 12.82
C GLY A 69 12.70 -8.06 11.38
N MET A 70 11.77 -8.59 10.60
CA MET A 70 12.02 -8.83 9.18
C MET A 70 11.78 -7.57 8.38
N GLN A 71 12.54 -7.41 7.30
CA GLN A 71 12.43 -6.24 6.45
C GLN A 71 11.41 -6.50 5.36
N VAL A 72 10.17 -6.20 5.66
CA VAL A 72 9.06 -6.29 4.70
C VAL A 72 8.30 -4.98 4.73
N PRO A 73 7.52 -4.68 3.70
CA PRO A 73 6.69 -3.47 3.74
C PRO A 73 5.75 -3.55 4.93
N ARG A 74 5.64 -2.45 5.65
CA ARG A 74 4.80 -2.41 6.84
C ARG A 74 3.48 -1.74 6.50
N PRO A 75 2.34 -2.37 6.82
CA PRO A 75 1.04 -1.76 6.55
C PRO A 75 0.85 -0.50 7.39
N SER A 76 0.22 0.51 6.79
CA SER A 76 -0.14 1.74 7.48
C SER A 76 -1.65 1.76 7.65
N THR A 77 -2.12 2.10 8.84
CA THR A 77 -3.55 2.25 9.05
C THR A 77 -4.02 3.58 8.52
N SER A 78 -5.26 3.60 8.03
CA SER A 78 -5.89 4.85 7.60
C SER A 78 -6.18 5.73 8.80
N LEU A 79 -6.63 6.93 8.54
CA LEU A 79 -7.02 7.84 9.61
C LEU A 79 -8.17 7.26 10.44
N GLY A 80 -8.96 6.37 9.84
CA GLY A 80 -10.00 5.66 10.57
C GLY A 80 -9.54 4.39 11.26
N GLY A 81 -8.24 4.08 11.20
CA GLY A 81 -7.69 2.93 11.89
C GLY A 81 -7.80 1.62 11.14
N GLN A 82 -8.02 1.66 9.84
CA GLN A 82 -8.18 0.46 9.03
C GLN A 82 -6.96 0.23 8.15
N TRP A 83 -6.59 -1.03 7.96
CA TRP A 83 -5.53 -1.37 7.01
C TRP A 83 -6.05 -1.35 5.58
N ILE A 84 -7.32 -1.67 5.37
CA ILE A 84 -7.95 -1.69 4.05
C ILE A 84 -9.14 -0.74 4.09
N GLU A 85 -9.19 0.18 3.13
CA GLU A 85 -10.34 1.04 2.96
C GLU A 85 -10.94 0.78 1.59
N MET A 86 -12.25 0.87 1.50
CA MET A 86 -12.94 0.68 0.23
C MET A 86 -13.25 2.03 -0.39
N VAL A 87 -12.86 2.19 -1.65
CA VAL A 87 -13.29 3.35 -2.43
C VAL A 87 -14.17 2.79 -3.52
N GLY A 88 -15.50 2.89 -3.31
CA GLY A 88 -16.42 2.16 -4.15
C GLY A 88 -16.19 0.67 -3.97
N GLU A 89 -15.88 -0.02 -5.05
CA GLU A 89 -15.60 -1.45 -5.00
C GLU A 89 -14.12 -1.76 -4.99
N THR A 90 -13.28 -0.75 -4.90
CA THR A 90 -11.84 -0.92 -4.98
C THR A 90 -11.24 -0.96 -3.58
N PRO A 91 -10.67 -2.09 -3.15
CA PRO A 91 -9.94 -2.14 -1.88
C PRO A 91 -8.61 -1.41 -2.04
N VAL A 92 -8.22 -0.65 -1.03
CA VAL A 92 -6.99 0.13 -1.06
C VAL A 92 -6.19 -0.14 0.20
N SER A 93 -4.89 -0.28 0.06
CA SER A 93 -3.98 -0.40 1.19
C SER A 93 -2.79 0.52 0.99
N VAL A 94 -2.13 0.89 2.09
CA VAL A 94 -0.94 1.71 2.06
C VAL A 94 0.14 1.01 2.87
N LEU A 95 1.33 0.93 2.29
CA LEU A 95 2.45 0.24 2.91
C LEU A 95 3.66 1.16 2.88
N SER A 96 4.61 0.90 3.78
CA SER A 96 5.88 1.60 3.70
C SER A 96 6.60 1.19 2.42
N TRP A 97 7.47 2.07 1.94
CA TRP A 97 8.23 1.82 0.71
C TRP A 97 9.62 1.33 1.09
N LEU A 98 9.98 0.14 0.59
CA LEU A 98 11.29 -0.44 0.87
C LEU A 98 12.22 -0.15 -0.30
N SER A 99 12.77 1.05 -0.36
CA SER A 99 13.53 1.46 -1.52
C SER A 99 14.93 0.87 -1.55
N GLY A 100 15.57 0.75 -0.42
CA GLY A 100 16.94 0.29 -0.41
C GLY A 100 17.12 -1.17 -0.67
N ALA A 101 16.02 -1.85 -0.66
CA ALA A 101 16.12 -3.28 -0.79
C ALA A 101 16.52 -3.69 -2.17
N ARG A 102 16.94 -2.88 -2.80
CA ARG A 102 17.33 -3.16 -3.91
C ARG A 102 18.32 -3.71 -3.92
N ALA A 103 18.38 -3.36 -3.44
CA ALA A 103 19.08 -3.75 -3.38
C ALA A 103 19.37 -4.61 -3.27
N GLY A 104 19.24 -4.52 -3.26
CA GLY A 104 19.32 -5.36 -3.20
C GLY A 104 19.36 -6.08 -3.15
N ALA A 105 19.71 -5.80 -2.91
CA ALA A 105 19.65 -6.51 -2.74
C ALA A 105 18.93 -7.26 -2.79
N GLY A 106 18.77 -7.22 -2.80
CA GLY A 106 18.10 -7.97 -2.78
C GLY A 106 17.27 -8.22 -3.18
N GLY A 107 17.20 -7.73 -3.53
CA GLY A 107 16.28 -7.81 -3.84
C GLY A 107 15.55 -8.62 -4.13
N ARG A 108 15.59 -9.19 -4.10
CA ARG A 108 14.84 -9.86 -4.30
C ARG A 108 13.84 -9.99 -3.73
N LEU A 109 13.86 -9.63 -3.33
CA LEU A 109 12.78 -9.68 -2.76
C LEU A 109 11.81 -9.05 -3.11
N ASP A 110 12.07 -8.49 -3.56
CA ASP A 110 11.18 -7.91 -3.78
C ASP A 110 10.32 -8.15 -4.26
N VAL A 111 10.48 -8.51 -4.22
CA VAL A 111 9.76 -8.76 -4.62
C VAL A 111 8.98 -8.66 -4.59
#